data_0375344a1d05fe41340300f65fcdd764
#
_entry.id   0375344a1d05fe41340300f65fcdd764
#
_cell.length_a   1.000
_cell.length_b   1.000
_cell.length_c   1.000
_cell.angle_alpha   90.00
_cell.angle_beta   90.00
_cell.angle_gamma   90.00
#
_symmetry.space_group_name_H-M   'P 1'
#
loop_
_entity.id
_entity.type
_entity.pdbx_description
1 polymer ?
#
loop_
_entity_poly.entity_id
_entity_poly.type
_entity_poly.pdbx_seq_one_letter_code
_entity_poly.pdbx_strand_id
1 'polypeptide(L)'
;MPDLPPGAVSVEEAARVTRTGDLWLFRGRTAADRAIQTLTNSPVNHVGMAVVIDDLPPLMWHAELGRTLVDHWSGTHHRGVQLHDLVESVTRWRETYGQASYFRQIHPEVGRREEDALLRTIARLDGVSFPSTMRLATRWLSGRDAYLPRRKRGRPRVRPEAAFCAETVALTLQDMGIVEDEWKPSWFDPGTFWSGEYLPLRDGWSYGAEIRVGPLPPKGAKVASARTRWRS
;
A
#
# COMPACT_ATOMS: atom_id res chain seq x y z
N MET A 1 -5.98 -12.73 -25.09
CA MET A 1 -5.52 -11.92 -23.95
C MET A 1 -6.12 -10.54 -24.11
N PRO A 2 -6.66 -9.90 -23.07
CA PRO A 2 -7.10 -8.51 -23.21
C PRO A 2 -5.89 -7.66 -23.58
N ASP A 3 -6.08 -6.76 -24.57
CA ASP A 3 -5.02 -5.86 -25.03
C ASP A 3 -4.54 -4.99 -23.88
N LEU A 4 -3.26 -5.11 -23.54
CA LEU A 4 -2.63 -4.25 -22.54
C LEU A 4 -2.38 -2.86 -23.13
N PRO A 5 -2.62 -1.78 -22.39
CA PRO A 5 -2.24 -0.44 -22.81
C PRO A 5 -0.70 -0.36 -23.04
N PRO A 6 -0.24 0.53 -23.92
CA PRO A 6 1.18 0.75 -24.10
C PRO A 6 1.91 1.00 -22.77
N GLY A 7 3.03 0.30 -22.54
CA GLY A 7 3.81 0.41 -21.32
C GLY A 7 3.20 -0.26 -20.07
N ALA A 8 2.11 -1.01 -20.22
CA ALA A 8 1.58 -1.84 -19.14
C ALA A 8 2.09 -3.29 -19.26
N VAL A 9 2.27 -3.93 -18.12
CA VAL A 9 2.65 -5.35 -18.01
C VAL A 9 1.49 -6.17 -17.44
N SER A 10 1.48 -7.49 -17.66
CA SER A 10 0.48 -8.37 -17.02
C SER A 10 0.75 -8.49 -15.51
N VAL A 11 -0.23 -9.00 -14.76
CA VAL A 11 -0.07 -9.23 -13.30
C VAL A 11 1.03 -10.30 -13.08
N GLU A 12 1.00 -11.34 -13.88
CA GLU A 12 1.95 -12.45 -13.81
C GLU A 12 3.37 -12.00 -14.16
N GLU A 13 3.52 -11.14 -15.16
CA GLU A 13 4.81 -10.57 -15.54
C GLU A 13 5.35 -9.65 -14.46
N ALA A 14 4.51 -8.76 -13.91
CA ALA A 14 4.88 -7.89 -12.80
C ALA A 14 5.26 -8.69 -11.55
N ALA A 15 4.50 -9.74 -11.23
CA ALA A 15 4.82 -10.63 -10.10
C ALA A 15 6.17 -11.35 -10.27
N ARG A 16 6.49 -11.77 -11.50
CA ARG A 16 7.75 -12.47 -11.79
C ARG A 16 8.98 -11.58 -11.62
N VAL A 17 8.85 -10.26 -11.85
CA VAL A 17 9.98 -9.32 -11.77
C VAL A 17 9.95 -8.49 -10.48
N THR A 18 8.94 -8.68 -9.64
CA THR A 18 8.84 -7.98 -8.36
C THR A 18 9.87 -8.53 -7.38
N ARG A 19 10.37 -7.66 -6.51
CA ARG A 19 11.40 -7.96 -5.51
C ARG A 19 10.95 -7.46 -4.15
N THR A 20 11.56 -7.97 -3.11
CA THR A 20 11.33 -7.46 -1.75
C THR A 20 11.58 -5.96 -1.70
N GLY A 21 10.65 -5.22 -1.10
CA GLY A 21 10.72 -3.77 -1.00
C GLY A 21 10.04 -3.00 -2.14
N ASP A 22 9.69 -3.65 -3.26
CA ASP A 22 8.95 -3.01 -4.35
C ASP A 22 7.54 -2.59 -3.86
N LEU A 23 7.12 -1.39 -4.25
CA LEU A 23 5.84 -0.83 -3.84
C LEU A 23 4.73 -1.16 -4.84
N TRP A 24 3.59 -1.56 -4.33
CA TRP A 24 2.38 -1.79 -5.10
C TRP A 24 1.32 -0.75 -4.73
N LEU A 25 0.84 -0.03 -5.73
CA LEU A 25 0.00 1.15 -5.57
C LEU A 25 -1.34 0.93 -6.27
N PHE A 26 -2.42 1.35 -5.63
CA PHE A 26 -3.77 1.14 -6.15
C PHE A 26 -4.52 2.46 -6.25
N ARG A 27 -5.18 2.65 -7.41
CA ARG A 27 -5.91 3.85 -7.74
C ARG A 27 -7.36 3.55 -7.99
N GLY A 28 -8.22 3.98 -7.08
CA GLY A 28 -9.66 3.90 -7.23
C GLY A 28 -10.18 4.83 -8.33
N ARG A 29 -11.31 4.44 -8.95
CA ARG A 29 -11.93 5.12 -10.09
C ARG A 29 -13.37 5.54 -9.85
N THR A 30 -13.94 5.26 -8.68
CA THR A 30 -15.28 5.72 -8.33
C THR A 30 -15.34 7.24 -8.16
N ALA A 31 -16.53 7.81 -8.19
CA ALA A 31 -16.70 9.24 -7.88
C ALA A 31 -16.19 9.57 -6.47
N ALA A 32 -16.39 8.67 -5.50
CA ALA A 32 -15.88 8.79 -4.14
C ALA A 32 -14.35 8.75 -4.10
N ASP A 33 -13.71 7.85 -4.86
CA ASP A 33 -12.24 7.78 -4.95
C ASP A 33 -11.67 9.05 -5.58
N ARG A 34 -12.29 9.55 -6.64
CA ARG A 34 -11.88 10.81 -7.28
C ARG A 34 -12.03 12.02 -6.35
N ALA A 35 -13.12 12.10 -5.60
CA ALA A 35 -13.29 13.15 -4.59
C ALA A 35 -12.16 13.09 -3.55
N ILE A 36 -11.79 11.89 -3.09
CA ILE A 36 -10.68 11.72 -2.15
C ILE A 36 -9.35 12.11 -2.79
N GLN A 37 -9.08 11.65 -4.01
CA GLN A 37 -7.86 12.01 -4.75
C GLN A 37 -7.74 13.52 -4.91
N THR A 38 -8.82 14.20 -5.28
CA THR A 38 -8.85 15.66 -5.39
C THR A 38 -8.64 16.34 -4.04
N LEU A 39 -9.30 15.85 -3.00
CA LEU A 39 -9.20 16.41 -1.66
C LEU A 39 -7.85 16.15 -0.98
N THR A 40 -7.18 15.03 -1.24
CA THR A 40 -5.88 14.67 -0.66
C THR A 40 -4.71 15.03 -1.58
N ASN A 41 -4.99 15.47 -2.81
CA ASN A 41 -4.00 15.59 -3.88
C ASN A 41 -3.17 14.30 -4.06
N SER A 42 -3.78 13.13 -3.75
CA SER A 42 -3.12 11.83 -3.83
C SER A 42 -3.65 11.06 -5.04
N PRO A 43 -2.80 10.62 -5.97
CA PRO A 43 -3.24 9.87 -7.14
C PRO A 43 -3.67 8.43 -6.80
N VAL A 44 -3.35 7.94 -5.61
CA VAL A 44 -3.62 6.57 -5.13
C VAL A 44 -4.28 6.57 -3.76
N ASN A 45 -4.96 5.49 -3.44
CA ASN A 45 -5.73 5.34 -2.19
C ASN A 45 -5.30 4.12 -1.36
N HIS A 46 -4.41 3.29 -1.89
CA HIS A 46 -3.84 2.17 -1.15
C HIS A 46 -2.41 1.88 -1.60
N VAL A 47 -1.61 1.38 -0.68
CA VAL A 47 -0.23 0.95 -0.89
C VAL A 47 0.03 -0.36 -0.15
N GLY A 48 0.79 -1.25 -0.78
CA GLY A 48 1.39 -2.43 -0.21
C GLY A 48 2.85 -2.54 -0.64
N MET A 49 3.57 -3.46 -0.05
CA MET A 49 4.96 -3.74 -0.37
C MET A 49 5.11 -5.22 -0.71
N ALA A 50 5.88 -5.53 -1.74
CA ALA A 50 6.20 -6.90 -2.09
C ALA A 50 7.20 -7.52 -1.11
N VAL A 51 6.98 -8.78 -0.82
CA VAL A 51 7.87 -9.64 -0.03
C VAL A 51 8.13 -10.91 -0.81
N VAL A 52 9.37 -11.15 -1.16
CA VAL A 52 9.80 -12.33 -1.90
C VAL A 52 10.72 -13.13 -0.99
N ILE A 53 10.34 -14.35 -0.66
CA ILE A 53 11.06 -15.23 0.26
C ILE A 53 11.35 -16.54 -0.47
N ASP A 54 12.60 -16.78 -0.79
CA ASP A 54 13.10 -18.02 -1.41
C ASP A 54 12.13 -18.61 -2.46
N ASP A 55 11.64 -19.82 -2.23
CA ASP A 55 10.78 -20.58 -3.15
C ASP A 55 9.28 -20.26 -3.02
N LEU A 56 8.90 -19.31 -2.19
CA LEU A 56 7.48 -18.91 -2.06
C LEU A 56 7.05 -18.00 -3.22
N PRO A 57 5.79 -18.06 -3.64
CA PRO A 57 5.22 -17.03 -4.51
C PRO A 57 5.41 -15.64 -3.90
N PRO A 58 5.57 -14.58 -4.70
CA PRO A 58 5.64 -13.22 -4.18
C PRO A 58 4.41 -12.90 -3.32
N LEU A 59 4.64 -12.28 -2.17
CA LEU A 59 3.61 -11.92 -1.20
C LEU A 59 3.42 -10.40 -1.18
N MET A 60 2.24 -9.96 -0.74
CA MET A 60 1.87 -8.56 -0.53
C MET A 60 1.75 -8.27 0.95
N TRP A 61 2.67 -7.46 1.48
CA TRP A 61 2.59 -6.92 2.83
C TRP A 61 1.82 -5.61 2.84
N HIS A 62 0.66 -5.60 3.45
CA HIS A 62 -0.21 -4.44 3.50
C HIS A 62 -1.21 -4.50 4.66
N ALA A 63 -1.98 -3.45 4.84
CA ALA A 63 -3.09 -3.44 5.77
C ALA A 63 -4.42 -3.39 5.03
N GLU A 64 -5.30 -4.38 5.21
CA GLU A 64 -6.58 -4.49 4.54
C GLU A 64 -7.74 -4.73 5.51
N LEU A 65 -8.94 -4.18 5.19
CA LEU A 65 -10.18 -4.43 5.93
C LEU A 65 -10.85 -5.76 5.54
N GLY A 66 -10.44 -6.35 4.43
CA GLY A 66 -10.95 -7.63 3.95
C GLY A 66 -10.60 -8.79 4.88
N ARG A 67 -11.38 -9.86 4.76
CA ARG A 67 -11.12 -11.15 5.44
C ARG A 67 -11.24 -12.32 4.46
N THR A 68 -11.05 -12.08 3.19
CA THR A 68 -11.35 -13.08 2.16
C THR A 68 -10.12 -13.78 1.63
N LEU A 69 -8.97 -13.14 1.74
CA LEU A 69 -7.69 -13.78 1.44
C LEU A 69 -7.13 -14.40 2.72
N VAL A 70 -6.35 -15.46 2.56
CA VAL A 70 -5.61 -16.08 3.65
C VAL A 70 -4.37 -15.24 3.91
N ASP A 71 -4.15 -14.90 5.15
CA ASP A 71 -2.87 -14.37 5.58
C ASP A 71 -1.84 -15.50 5.65
N HIS A 72 -0.77 -15.39 4.89
CA HIS A 72 0.26 -16.42 4.77
C HIS A 72 1.14 -16.56 6.01
N TRP A 73 1.18 -15.53 6.87
CA TRP A 73 1.96 -15.59 8.10
C TRP A 73 1.25 -16.41 9.19
N SER A 74 -0.03 -16.14 9.41
CA SER A 74 -0.82 -16.79 10.45
C SER A 74 -1.62 -17.99 9.96
N GLY A 75 -1.79 -18.16 8.64
CA GLY A 75 -2.67 -19.17 8.05
C GLY A 75 -4.16 -18.91 8.29
N THR A 76 -4.54 -17.70 8.68
CA THR A 76 -5.91 -17.36 9.08
C THR A 76 -6.51 -16.25 8.21
N HIS A 77 -7.80 -15.98 8.41
CA HIS A 77 -8.51 -14.87 7.80
C HIS A 77 -8.82 -13.80 8.84
N HIS A 78 -8.16 -12.67 8.78
CA HIS A 78 -8.39 -11.55 9.72
C HIS A 78 -8.43 -10.20 9.01
N ARG A 79 -8.49 -9.11 9.75
CA ARG A 79 -8.40 -7.73 9.29
C ARG A 79 -7.18 -7.07 9.89
N GLY A 80 -6.65 -6.09 9.22
CA GLY A 80 -5.50 -5.35 9.69
C GLY A 80 -4.29 -5.56 8.81
N VAL A 81 -3.14 -5.63 9.43
CA VAL A 81 -1.87 -5.90 8.74
C VAL A 81 -1.80 -7.39 8.41
N GLN A 82 -1.50 -7.71 7.15
CA GLN A 82 -1.58 -9.07 6.61
C GLN A 82 -0.53 -9.28 5.52
N LEU A 83 -0.17 -10.54 5.32
CA LEU A 83 0.73 -11.00 4.27
C LEU A 83 -0.04 -11.94 3.33
N HIS A 84 -0.50 -11.44 2.21
CA HIS A 84 -1.30 -12.17 1.23
C HIS A 84 -0.48 -12.62 0.02
N ASP A 85 -0.97 -13.61 -0.74
CA ASP A 85 -0.47 -13.84 -2.09
C ASP A 85 -0.60 -12.56 -2.93
N LEU A 86 0.48 -12.18 -3.62
CA LEU A 86 0.55 -10.93 -4.35
C LEU A 86 -0.39 -10.92 -5.56
N VAL A 87 -0.42 -12.01 -6.33
CA VAL A 87 -1.25 -12.11 -7.54
C VAL A 87 -2.74 -12.10 -7.17
N GLU A 88 -3.13 -12.85 -6.13
CA GLU A 88 -4.50 -12.85 -5.62
C GLU A 88 -4.90 -11.45 -5.11
N SER A 89 -4.01 -10.79 -4.37
CA SER A 89 -4.26 -9.43 -3.85
C SER A 89 -4.48 -8.44 -4.99
N VAL A 90 -3.56 -8.40 -5.95
CA VAL A 90 -3.66 -7.47 -7.10
C VAL A 90 -4.90 -7.74 -7.92
N THR A 91 -5.19 -9.02 -8.22
CA THR A 91 -6.39 -9.43 -8.97
C THR A 91 -7.66 -8.99 -8.24
N ARG A 92 -7.73 -9.24 -6.94
CA ARG A 92 -8.87 -8.83 -6.11
C ARG A 92 -9.06 -7.31 -6.10
N TRP A 93 -8.00 -6.53 -5.92
CA TRP A 93 -8.10 -5.07 -5.92
C TRP A 93 -8.58 -4.54 -7.27
N ARG A 94 -8.20 -5.20 -8.36
CA ARG A 94 -8.62 -4.83 -9.71
C ARG A 94 -10.05 -5.26 -10.03
N GLU A 95 -10.40 -6.50 -9.77
CA GLU A 95 -11.68 -7.09 -10.20
C GLU A 95 -12.81 -6.76 -9.22
N THR A 96 -12.54 -6.89 -7.91
CA THR A 96 -13.57 -6.66 -6.88
C THR A 96 -13.73 -5.19 -6.55
N TYR A 97 -12.62 -4.45 -6.44
CA TYR A 97 -12.67 -3.04 -6.06
C TYR A 97 -12.54 -2.07 -7.24
N GLY A 98 -12.35 -2.57 -8.45
CA GLY A 98 -12.28 -1.78 -9.69
C GLY A 98 -11.09 -0.81 -9.73
N GLN A 99 -10.00 -1.13 -9.04
CA GLN A 99 -8.84 -0.26 -8.93
C GLN A 99 -7.79 -0.55 -10.01
N ALA A 100 -7.18 0.49 -10.54
CA ALA A 100 -5.98 0.35 -11.36
C ALA A 100 -4.77 0.10 -10.45
N SER A 101 -3.88 -0.80 -10.88
CA SER A 101 -2.71 -1.22 -10.12
C SER A 101 -1.44 -0.75 -10.80
N TYR A 102 -0.47 -0.38 -10.00
CA TYR A 102 0.86 0.04 -10.42
C TYR A 102 1.89 -0.53 -9.47
N PHE A 103 3.11 -0.77 -9.96
CA PHE A 103 4.23 -1.06 -9.07
C PHE A 103 5.43 -0.17 -9.36
N ARG A 104 6.26 0.04 -8.36
CA ARG A 104 7.52 0.80 -8.42
C ARG A 104 8.63 -0.05 -7.86
N GLN A 105 9.71 -0.17 -8.59
CA GLN A 105 10.86 -0.95 -8.16
C GLN A 105 11.80 -0.11 -7.29
N ILE A 106 12.29 -0.71 -6.22
CA ILE A 106 13.31 -0.13 -5.36
C ILE A 106 14.70 -0.29 -5.96
N HIS A 107 15.55 0.68 -5.77
CA HIS A 107 16.97 0.65 -6.14
C HIS A 107 17.83 1.19 -4.99
N PRO A 108 18.96 0.51 -4.67
CA PRO A 108 19.36 -0.82 -5.16
C PRO A 108 18.38 -1.91 -4.70
N GLU A 109 18.63 -3.15 -5.09
CA GLU A 109 17.92 -4.30 -4.50
C GLU A 109 18.24 -4.39 -3.01
N VAL A 110 17.24 -4.77 -2.21
CA VAL A 110 17.44 -4.98 -0.78
C VAL A 110 18.32 -6.19 -0.55
N GLY A 111 19.16 -6.10 0.47
CA GLY A 111 20.03 -7.20 0.87
C GLY A 111 19.47 -7.95 2.09
N ARG A 112 20.19 -8.95 2.52
CA ARG A 112 19.80 -9.82 3.64
C ARG A 112 19.52 -9.06 4.95
N ARG A 113 20.23 -7.96 5.19
CA ARG A 113 20.02 -7.14 6.40
C ARG A 113 18.64 -6.50 6.40
N GLU A 114 18.24 -5.95 5.27
CA GLU A 114 16.93 -5.32 5.06
C GLU A 114 15.81 -6.36 5.11
N GLU A 115 16.02 -7.55 4.49
CA GLU A 115 15.08 -8.67 4.54
C GLU A 115 14.87 -9.18 5.96
N ASP A 116 15.95 -9.36 6.73
CA ASP A 116 15.87 -9.75 8.14
C ASP A 116 15.09 -8.73 8.98
N ALA A 117 15.26 -7.45 8.69
CA ALA A 117 14.51 -6.37 9.36
C ALA A 117 13.03 -6.42 8.99
N LEU A 118 12.73 -6.63 7.70
CA LEU A 118 11.37 -6.82 7.21
C LEU A 118 10.67 -7.99 7.92
N LEU A 119 11.30 -9.17 7.97
CA LEU A 119 10.73 -10.35 8.61
C LEU A 119 10.45 -10.13 10.10
N ARG A 120 11.33 -9.43 10.81
CA ARG A 120 11.07 -9.02 12.21
C ARG A 120 9.88 -8.08 12.31
N THR A 121 9.71 -7.18 11.35
CA THR A 121 8.57 -6.25 11.33
C THR A 121 7.27 -6.98 11.03
N ILE A 122 7.27 -7.92 10.09
CA ILE A 122 6.13 -8.80 9.82
C ILE A 122 5.75 -9.56 11.11
N ALA A 123 6.68 -10.24 11.74
CA ALA A 123 6.43 -10.99 12.97
C ALA A 123 5.84 -10.13 14.12
N ARG A 124 6.16 -8.83 14.15
CA ARG A 124 5.67 -7.89 15.16
C ARG A 124 4.31 -7.31 14.83
N LEU A 125 4.02 -7.07 13.55
CA LEU A 125 2.85 -6.29 13.12
C LEU A 125 1.74 -7.14 12.50
N ASP A 126 2.01 -8.40 12.16
CA ASP A 126 0.99 -9.28 11.61
C ASP A 126 -0.22 -9.38 12.56
N GLY A 127 -1.43 -9.34 12.01
CA GLY A 127 -2.67 -9.35 12.78
C GLY A 127 -2.97 -8.06 13.57
N VAL A 128 -2.11 -7.03 13.51
CA VAL A 128 -2.41 -5.75 14.16
C VAL A 128 -3.63 -5.14 13.51
N SER A 129 -4.71 -5.08 14.27
CA SER A 129 -6.01 -4.60 13.82
C SER A 129 -6.02 -3.09 13.63
N PHE A 130 -6.86 -2.62 12.70
CA PHE A 130 -7.15 -1.19 12.56
C PHE A 130 -7.54 -0.59 13.90
N PRO A 131 -6.85 0.45 14.36
CA PRO A 131 -7.35 1.22 15.50
C PRO A 131 -8.74 1.79 15.17
N SER A 132 -9.56 2.04 16.19
CA SER A 132 -10.86 2.67 15.95
C SER A 132 -10.68 3.96 15.12
N THR A 133 -11.65 4.26 14.25
CA THR A 133 -11.61 5.44 13.37
C THR A 133 -11.24 6.74 14.09
N MET A 134 -11.64 6.86 15.36
CA MET A 134 -11.30 8.00 16.22
C MET A 134 -9.81 8.02 16.59
N ARG A 135 -9.22 6.88 16.95
CA ARG A 135 -7.78 6.78 17.28
C ARG A 135 -6.89 6.98 16.06
N LEU A 136 -7.33 6.52 14.90
CA LEU A 136 -6.60 6.75 13.64
C LEU A 136 -6.61 8.24 13.27
N ALA A 137 -7.75 8.92 13.37
CA ALA A 137 -7.83 10.33 13.07
C ALA A 137 -6.96 11.17 14.04
N THR A 138 -6.96 10.84 15.32
CA THR A 138 -6.11 11.53 16.31
C THR A 138 -4.62 11.24 16.12
N ARG A 139 -4.24 10.00 15.85
CA ARG A 139 -2.84 9.63 15.54
C ARG A 139 -2.35 10.32 14.28
N TRP A 140 -3.16 10.33 13.23
CA TRP A 140 -2.83 11.00 11.98
C TRP A 140 -2.67 12.52 12.15
N LEU A 141 -3.58 13.17 12.89
CA LEU A 141 -3.47 14.60 13.21
C LEU A 141 -2.21 14.89 14.04
N SER A 142 -1.96 14.12 15.09
CA SER A 142 -0.78 14.31 15.95
C SER A 142 0.54 13.99 15.24
N GLY A 143 0.54 13.06 14.29
CA GLY A 143 1.71 12.75 13.47
C GLY A 143 2.12 13.91 12.58
N ARG A 144 1.15 14.61 12.00
CA ARG A 144 1.40 15.74 11.09
C ARG A 144 1.79 17.04 11.78
N ASP A 145 1.26 17.30 12.98
CA ASP A 145 1.58 18.54 13.72
C ASP A 145 3.06 18.62 14.13
N ALA A 146 3.75 17.48 14.25
CA ALA A 146 5.12 17.44 14.69
C ALA A 146 6.18 17.68 13.60
N TYR A 147 5.83 17.51 12.31
CA TYR A 147 6.78 17.54 11.20
C TYR A 147 6.28 18.34 9.98
N LEU A 148 5.44 19.35 10.14
CA LEU A 148 5.05 20.19 9.03
C LEU A 148 6.24 21.01 8.52
N PRO A 149 6.85 20.62 7.38
CA PRO A 149 7.55 21.61 6.58
C PRO A 149 6.51 22.65 6.18
N ARG A 150 6.82 23.90 6.32
CA ARG A 150 5.95 25.09 6.21
C ARG A 150 5.04 25.19 4.96
N ARG A 151 4.98 24.17 4.08
CA ARG A 151 4.36 24.26 2.74
C ARG A 151 3.10 23.43 2.47
N LYS A 152 2.63 22.57 3.37
CA LYS A 152 1.40 21.77 3.13
C LYS A 152 0.32 21.98 4.20
N ARG A 153 -0.04 23.23 4.48
CA ARG A 153 -1.30 23.54 5.15
C ARG A 153 -2.44 23.19 4.19
N GLY A 154 -3.28 22.24 4.56
CA GLY A 154 -4.56 22.01 3.89
C GLY A 154 -4.77 20.64 3.21
N ARG A 155 -4.04 19.56 3.58
CA ARG A 155 -4.45 18.23 3.12
C ARG A 155 -5.73 17.77 3.84
N PRO A 156 -6.78 17.42 3.09
CA PRO A 156 -8.04 16.95 3.65
C PRO A 156 -7.92 15.55 4.26
N ARG A 157 -8.95 15.15 5.02
CA ARG A 157 -9.03 13.89 5.74
C ARG A 157 -8.88 12.67 4.81
N VAL A 158 -7.78 11.96 4.91
CA VAL A 158 -7.59 10.64 4.31
C VAL A 158 -8.52 9.63 4.99
N ARG A 159 -9.05 8.66 4.25
CA ARG A 159 -9.78 7.55 4.87
C ARG A 159 -8.87 6.82 5.86
N PRO A 160 -9.39 6.37 7.00
CA PRO A 160 -8.58 5.68 8.02
C PRO A 160 -7.80 4.48 7.48
N GLU A 161 -8.39 3.73 6.54
CA GLU A 161 -7.76 2.56 5.92
C GLU A 161 -6.54 2.94 5.09
N ALA A 162 -6.65 4.02 4.31
CA ALA A 162 -5.54 4.49 3.49
C ALA A 162 -4.37 5.04 4.33
N ALA A 163 -4.66 5.66 5.48
CA ALA A 163 -3.62 6.08 6.40
C ALA A 163 -2.89 4.88 7.02
N PHE A 164 -3.62 3.81 7.35
CA PHE A 164 -3.04 2.66 8.04
C PHE A 164 -2.15 1.79 7.12
N CYS A 165 -2.53 1.57 5.86
CA CYS A 165 -1.67 0.85 4.91
C CYS A 165 -0.36 1.61 4.65
N ALA A 166 -0.43 2.94 4.50
CA ALA A 166 0.74 3.78 4.32
C ALA A 166 1.63 3.82 5.58
N GLU A 167 1.04 3.89 6.77
CA GLU A 167 1.75 3.82 8.05
C GLU A 167 2.50 2.48 8.20
N THR A 168 1.85 1.36 7.82
CA THR A 168 2.45 0.02 7.85
C THR A 168 3.66 -0.07 6.94
N VAL A 169 3.52 0.36 5.69
CA VAL A 169 4.63 0.33 4.71
C VAL A 169 5.76 1.26 5.14
N ALA A 170 5.44 2.48 5.58
CA ALA A 170 6.45 3.45 6.04
C ALA A 170 7.25 2.92 7.21
N LEU A 171 6.56 2.39 8.24
CA LEU A 171 7.23 1.79 9.41
C LEU A 171 8.14 0.63 9.01
N THR A 172 7.69 -0.20 8.07
CA THR A 172 8.50 -1.31 7.58
C THR A 172 9.75 -0.83 6.86
N LEU A 173 9.62 0.17 5.98
CA LEU A 173 10.77 0.76 5.28
C LEU A 173 11.73 1.49 6.23
N GLN A 174 11.24 2.07 7.33
CA GLN A 174 12.07 2.63 8.40
C GLN A 174 12.86 1.54 9.13
N ASP A 175 12.20 0.45 9.52
CA ASP A 175 12.86 -0.69 10.17
C ASP A 175 13.92 -1.33 9.25
N MET A 176 13.69 -1.35 7.93
CA MET A 176 14.67 -1.77 6.92
C MET A 176 15.82 -0.77 6.72
N GLY A 177 15.72 0.45 7.26
CA GLY A 177 16.71 1.50 7.08
C GLY A 177 16.67 2.18 5.70
N ILE A 178 15.55 2.12 5.01
CA ILE A 178 15.34 2.69 3.66
C ILE A 178 14.75 4.10 3.74
N VAL A 179 13.80 4.30 4.65
CA VAL A 179 13.16 5.60 4.93
C VAL A 179 13.75 6.19 6.19
N GLU A 180 13.86 7.52 6.26
CA GLU A 180 14.36 8.26 7.43
C GLU A 180 13.44 8.07 8.65
N ASP A 181 14.05 7.90 9.85
CA ASP A 181 13.34 7.62 11.11
C ASP A 181 12.77 8.88 11.77
N GLU A 182 13.20 10.06 11.36
CA GLU A 182 12.74 11.34 11.88
C GLU A 182 11.27 11.59 11.57
N TRP A 183 10.73 10.92 10.57
CA TRP A 183 9.34 11.07 10.16
C TRP A 183 8.45 10.07 10.90
N LYS A 184 7.39 10.54 11.53
CA LYS A 184 6.41 9.62 12.16
C LYS A 184 5.73 8.77 11.07
N PRO A 185 5.59 7.43 11.24
CA PRO A 185 4.88 6.59 10.27
C PRO A 185 3.47 7.11 9.92
N SER A 186 2.77 7.71 10.88
CA SER A 186 1.45 8.31 10.68
C SER A 186 1.45 9.61 9.83
N TRP A 187 2.62 10.12 9.44
CA TRP A 187 2.73 11.23 8.50
C TRP A 187 2.48 10.79 7.05
N PHE A 188 2.80 9.54 6.73
CA PHE A 188 2.69 9.00 5.38
C PHE A 188 1.23 8.74 5.00
N ASP A 189 0.89 9.04 3.76
CA ASP A 189 -0.33 8.61 3.09
C ASP A 189 0.05 7.87 1.78
N PRO A 190 -0.86 7.13 1.15
CA PRO A 190 -0.54 6.38 -0.07
C PRO A 190 0.05 7.24 -1.18
N GLY A 191 -0.34 8.52 -1.28
CA GLY A 191 0.20 9.46 -2.26
C GLY A 191 1.68 9.78 -2.05
N THR A 192 2.18 9.69 -0.84
CA THR A 192 3.60 9.90 -0.54
C THR A 192 4.49 8.90 -1.29
N PHE A 193 3.96 7.72 -1.62
CA PHE A 193 4.67 6.66 -2.34
C PHE A 193 4.55 6.75 -3.86
N TRP A 194 3.81 7.75 -4.39
CA TRP A 194 3.74 8.05 -5.82
C TRP A 194 4.93 8.89 -6.28
N SER A 195 5.42 8.68 -7.52
CA SER A 195 6.50 9.50 -8.08
C SER A 195 6.08 10.97 -8.18
N GLY A 196 7.03 11.87 -8.00
CA GLY A 196 6.76 13.31 -7.93
C GLY A 196 6.28 13.83 -6.57
N GLU A 197 5.99 12.95 -5.60
CA GLU A 197 5.80 13.34 -4.20
C GLU A 197 7.11 13.13 -3.41
N TYR A 198 7.23 13.85 -2.30
CA TYR A 198 8.41 13.72 -1.44
C TYR A 198 8.31 12.47 -0.57
N LEU A 199 9.16 11.50 -0.84
CA LEU A 199 9.37 10.32 0.00
C LEU A 199 10.76 10.46 0.65
N PRO A 200 10.86 10.55 1.98
CA PRO A 200 12.13 10.79 2.69
C PRO A 200 12.99 9.50 2.72
N LEU A 201 13.61 9.19 1.60
CA LEU A 201 14.53 8.06 1.49
C LEU A 201 15.91 8.43 2.04
N ARG A 202 16.57 7.47 2.68
CA ARG A 202 17.99 7.60 3.05
C ARG A 202 18.86 7.57 1.80
N ASP A 203 20.04 8.17 1.93
CA ASP A 203 21.03 8.22 0.84
C ASP A 203 21.31 6.83 0.27
N GLY A 204 21.39 6.76 -1.04
CA GLY A 204 21.61 5.53 -1.79
C GLY A 204 20.34 4.78 -2.20
N TRP A 205 19.16 5.10 -1.63
CA TRP A 205 17.90 4.48 -1.98
C TRP A 205 17.07 5.34 -2.94
N SER A 206 16.39 4.69 -3.87
CA SER A 206 15.45 5.36 -4.78
C SER A 206 14.34 4.41 -5.24
N TYR A 207 13.27 4.95 -5.76
CA TYR A 207 12.21 4.19 -6.44
C TYR A 207 12.08 4.65 -7.88
N GLY A 208 11.96 3.68 -8.80
CA GLY A 208 11.63 3.93 -10.20
C GLY A 208 10.25 4.61 -10.36
N ALA A 209 9.89 4.94 -11.60
CA ALA A 209 8.55 5.39 -11.95
C ALA A 209 7.53 4.26 -11.83
N GLU A 210 6.24 4.62 -11.79
CA GLU A 210 5.15 3.66 -11.76
C GLU A 210 5.04 2.88 -13.08
N ILE A 211 5.10 1.56 -12.97
CA ILE A 211 4.80 0.65 -14.06
C ILE A 211 3.36 0.19 -13.89
N ARG A 212 2.55 0.41 -14.91
CA ARG A 212 1.15 0.02 -14.87
C ARG A 212 1.00 -1.49 -14.98
N VAL A 213 0.11 -2.07 -14.18
CA VAL A 213 -0.16 -3.50 -14.18
C VAL A 213 -1.57 -3.78 -14.70
N GLY A 214 -1.64 -4.57 -15.76
CA GLY A 214 -2.86 -5.05 -16.38
C GLY A 214 -3.71 -4.01 -17.11
N PRO A 215 -4.79 -4.43 -17.79
CA PRO A 215 -5.72 -3.53 -18.45
C PRO A 215 -6.43 -2.64 -17.43
N LEU A 216 -6.99 -1.51 -17.88
CA LEU A 216 -7.87 -0.73 -17.01
C LEU A 216 -9.07 -1.60 -16.61
N PRO A 217 -9.46 -1.58 -15.33
CA PRO A 217 -10.70 -2.20 -14.93
C PRO A 217 -11.86 -1.60 -15.75
N PRO A 218 -12.87 -2.41 -16.14
CA PRO A 218 -13.97 -1.97 -16.97
C PRO A 218 -14.69 -0.76 -16.33
N LYS A 219 -15.10 0.19 -17.18
CA LYS A 219 -15.93 1.31 -16.72
C LYS A 219 -17.24 0.75 -16.20
N GLY A 220 -17.54 0.94 -14.92
CA GLY A 220 -18.79 0.48 -14.32
C GLY A 220 -18.71 -0.84 -13.55
N ALA A 221 -17.52 -1.40 -13.31
CA ALA A 221 -17.39 -2.46 -12.30
C ALA A 221 -18.05 -1.97 -11.00
N LYS A 222 -19.17 -2.61 -10.63
CA LYS A 222 -19.88 -2.28 -9.38
C LYS A 222 -18.90 -2.60 -8.27
N VAL A 223 -18.37 -1.56 -7.65
CA VAL A 223 -17.67 -1.70 -6.38
C VAL A 223 -18.66 -2.43 -5.48
N ALA A 224 -18.37 -3.68 -5.15
CA ALA A 224 -19.09 -4.36 -4.11
C ALA A 224 -18.89 -3.51 -2.85
N SER A 225 -19.89 -2.68 -2.53
CA SER A 225 -19.83 -1.87 -1.34
C SER A 225 -19.74 -2.85 -0.19
N ALA A 226 -18.65 -2.78 0.57
CA ALA A 226 -18.52 -3.46 1.85
C ALA A 226 -19.46 -2.78 2.88
N ARG A 227 -20.74 -2.70 2.51
CA ARG A 227 -21.84 -2.46 3.42
C ARG A 227 -22.19 -3.80 4.06
N THR A 228 -21.32 -4.29 4.89
CA THR A 228 -21.72 -5.30 5.86
C THR A 228 -22.68 -4.59 6.82
N ARG A 229 -23.97 -4.92 6.70
CA ARG A 229 -24.98 -4.52 7.65
C ARG A 229 -24.50 -4.90 9.05
N TRP A 230 -24.28 -3.90 9.87
CA TRP A 230 -24.27 -4.05 11.32
C TRP A 230 -25.68 -4.46 11.72
N ARG A 231 -25.94 -5.74 11.93
CA ARG A 231 -27.04 -6.21 12.75
C ARG A 231 -26.43 -6.77 14.02
N SER A 232 -26.90 -6.23 15.09
CA SER A 232 -26.78 -6.50 16.53
C SER A 232 -26.27 -7.90 16.87
#